data_f2af28dfebf45729e9902ebeef02a087
#
_entry.id   f2af28dfebf45729e9902ebeef02a087
#
_cell.length_a   1.000
_cell.length_b   1.000
_cell.length_c   1.000
_cell.angle_alpha   90.00
_cell.angle_beta   90.00
_cell.angle_gamma   90.00
#
_symmetry.space_group_name_H-M   'P 1'
#
loop_
_entity.id
_entity.type
_entity.pdbx_description
1 polymer ?
#
loop_
_entity_poly.entity_id
_entity_poly.type
_entity_poly.pdbx_seq_one_letter_code
_entity_poly.pdbx_strand_id
1 'polypeptide(L)'
;MIVDNAVIMAAGTSSRFAPLSYEKPKALIKVKEEVLIERQIKQLQASGIKEIYIVTGYMAEQFDYLKEKYGVCLIHNPFYLSRNNNSSIWVARNVIKNTYICSADNYFSINPFEKEVNDAYYAGVFTDGYTEEWCMQEDADGNIISVHVGGEKSWYMLGHTFWSERFSNKFLRILERQYDFPETADKLWEQIFIEHLDVLKMKIKKYAPSDIYEFDTLDELREFDASYKSNSRSLILKNVANRLQVFEADIMEIKTIKGNDTAAIGFEFSALGNRYSYYYESKEIMSMK
;
A
#
# COMPACT_ATOMS: atom_id res chain seq x y z
N MET A 1 -3.76 3.78 -25.49
CA MET A 1 -2.28 3.80 -25.34
C MET A 1 -1.85 2.41 -24.90
N ILE A 2 -0.81 1.89 -25.50
CA ILE A 2 -0.22 0.61 -25.03
C ILE A 2 0.53 0.87 -23.73
N VAL A 3 0.31 0.02 -22.74
CA VAL A 3 1.02 0.06 -21.47
C VAL A 3 2.44 -0.45 -21.68
N ASP A 4 3.44 0.34 -21.30
CA ASP A 4 4.86 -0.03 -21.40
C ASP A 4 5.24 -1.00 -20.29
N ASN A 5 4.95 -0.62 -19.03
CA ASN A 5 5.39 -1.35 -17.85
C ASN A 5 4.50 -1.09 -16.61
N ALA A 6 4.88 -1.67 -15.49
CA ALA A 6 4.30 -1.39 -14.19
C ALA A 6 5.39 -1.14 -13.15
N VAL A 7 5.13 -0.23 -12.22
CA VAL A 7 5.93 0.04 -11.02
C VAL A 7 5.08 -0.31 -9.79
N ILE A 8 5.52 -1.27 -8.98
CA ILE A 8 4.86 -1.67 -7.74
C ILE A 8 5.66 -1.07 -6.57
N MET A 9 5.05 -0.18 -5.80
CA MET A 9 5.66 0.46 -4.65
C MET A 9 5.55 -0.44 -3.42
N ALA A 10 6.69 -0.97 -2.95
CA ALA A 10 6.79 -1.92 -1.84
C ALA A 10 7.87 -1.52 -0.82
N ALA A 11 8.25 -0.24 -0.76
CA ALA A 11 9.37 0.23 0.07
C ALA A 11 9.00 0.53 1.52
N GLY A 12 7.72 0.70 1.82
CA GLY A 12 7.22 1.16 3.12
C GLY A 12 7.33 0.12 4.24
N THR A 13 7.38 0.60 5.49
CA THR A 13 7.44 -0.25 6.69
C THR A 13 6.10 -0.88 7.08
N SER A 14 4.97 -0.35 6.58
CA SER A 14 3.61 -0.78 6.91
C SER A 14 3.38 -0.93 8.42
N SER A 15 3.83 0.05 9.21
CA SER A 15 3.88 -0.04 10.67
C SER A 15 2.52 -0.28 11.32
N ARG A 16 1.41 0.17 10.72
CA ARG A 16 0.04 -0.10 11.19
C ARG A 16 -0.31 -1.60 11.18
N PHE A 17 0.40 -2.39 10.39
CA PHE A 17 0.19 -3.83 10.25
C PHE A 17 1.02 -4.66 11.25
N ALA A 18 1.40 -4.04 12.37
CA ALA A 18 2.12 -4.72 13.46
C ALA A 18 1.29 -5.91 14.02
N PRO A 19 1.94 -6.97 14.53
CA PRO A 19 3.37 -7.21 14.46
C PRO A 19 3.84 -7.89 13.16
N LEU A 20 2.91 -8.24 12.24
CA LEU A 20 3.26 -8.99 11.03
C LEU A 20 4.28 -8.22 10.17
N SER A 21 4.11 -6.90 10.04
CA SER A 21 5.05 -6.05 9.28
C SER A 21 6.44 -5.97 9.89
N TYR A 22 6.59 -6.27 11.19
CA TYR A 22 7.90 -6.39 11.82
C TYR A 22 8.64 -7.69 11.45
N GLU A 23 7.90 -8.76 11.13
CA GLU A 23 8.45 -10.05 10.75
C GLU A 23 8.63 -10.21 9.24
N LYS A 24 7.79 -9.53 8.45
CA LYS A 24 7.74 -9.65 6.98
C LYS A 24 7.13 -8.40 6.34
N PRO A 25 7.66 -7.91 5.20
CA PRO A 25 7.00 -6.85 4.43
C PRO A 25 5.53 -7.18 4.12
N LYS A 26 4.62 -6.22 4.29
CA LYS A 26 3.17 -6.39 4.03
C LYS A 26 2.91 -6.97 2.64
N ALA A 27 3.66 -6.52 1.63
CA ALA A 27 3.58 -7.02 0.25
C ALA A 27 3.82 -8.53 0.11
N LEU A 28 4.56 -9.14 1.05
CA LEU A 28 4.91 -10.57 1.04
C LEU A 28 3.98 -11.42 1.93
N ILE A 29 2.94 -10.82 2.51
CA ILE A 29 1.95 -11.55 3.30
C ILE A 29 1.04 -12.34 2.37
N LYS A 30 0.67 -13.54 2.80
CA LYS A 30 -0.32 -14.36 2.08
C LYS A 30 -1.73 -13.90 2.43
N VAL A 31 -2.54 -13.67 1.42
CA VAL A 31 -3.98 -13.44 1.57
C VAL A 31 -4.70 -14.46 0.72
N LYS A 32 -5.63 -15.20 1.31
CA LYS A 32 -6.30 -16.34 0.64
C LYS A 32 -5.32 -17.27 -0.07
N GLU A 33 -4.25 -17.64 0.65
CA GLU A 33 -3.16 -18.54 0.23
C GLU A 33 -2.23 -18.00 -0.88
N GLU A 34 -2.43 -16.78 -1.41
CA GLU A 34 -1.52 -16.13 -2.34
C GLU A 34 -0.74 -14.98 -1.68
N VAL A 35 0.54 -14.82 -2.03
CA VAL A 35 1.34 -13.65 -1.64
C VAL A 35 0.83 -12.43 -2.40
N LEU A 36 0.53 -11.32 -1.70
CA LEU A 36 -0.09 -10.12 -2.27
C LEU A 36 0.62 -9.65 -3.54
N ILE A 37 1.92 -9.38 -3.45
CA ILE A 37 2.68 -8.87 -4.60
C ILE A 37 2.79 -9.91 -5.74
N GLU A 38 2.87 -11.21 -5.41
CA GLU A 38 2.92 -12.26 -6.43
C GLU A 38 1.61 -12.32 -7.22
N ARG A 39 0.47 -12.11 -6.54
CA ARG A 39 -0.84 -12.02 -7.18
C ARG A 39 -0.88 -10.87 -8.18
N GLN A 40 -0.44 -9.66 -7.78
CA GLN A 40 -0.38 -8.51 -8.67
C GLN A 40 0.54 -8.75 -9.87
N ILE A 41 1.73 -9.33 -9.65
CA ILE A 41 2.66 -9.67 -10.73
C ILE A 41 2.01 -10.61 -11.74
N LYS A 42 1.37 -11.69 -11.27
CA LYS A 42 0.66 -12.65 -12.15
C LYS A 42 -0.45 -11.99 -12.95
N GLN A 43 -1.23 -11.09 -12.32
CA GLN A 43 -2.32 -10.36 -12.98
C GLN A 43 -1.79 -9.42 -14.06
N LEU A 44 -0.70 -8.68 -13.80
CA LEU A 44 -0.02 -7.84 -14.79
C LEU A 44 0.50 -8.67 -15.96
N GLN A 45 1.19 -9.78 -15.68
CA GLN A 45 1.73 -10.68 -16.71
C GLN A 45 0.62 -11.32 -17.55
N ALA A 46 -0.50 -11.72 -16.93
CA ALA A 46 -1.67 -12.26 -17.61
C ALA A 46 -2.30 -11.24 -18.58
N SER A 47 -2.19 -9.94 -18.27
CA SER A 47 -2.63 -8.86 -19.16
C SER A 47 -1.58 -8.46 -20.21
N GLY A 48 -0.48 -9.21 -20.33
CA GLY A 48 0.59 -8.96 -21.29
C GLY A 48 1.56 -7.84 -20.91
N ILE A 49 1.56 -7.39 -19.64
CA ILE A 49 2.50 -6.41 -19.10
C ILE A 49 3.66 -7.21 -18.48
N LYS A 50 4.76 -7.31 -19.21
CA LYS A 50 5.91 -8.17 -18.83
C LYS A 50 7.02 -7.42 -18.12
N GLU A 51 7.16 -6.13 -18.39
CA GLU A 51 8.17 -5.28 -17.78
C GLU A 51 7.63 -4.73 -16.46
N ILE A 52 8.06 -5.32 -15.34
CA ILE A 52 7.55 -4.99 -14.00
C ILE A 52 8.73 -4.60 -13.12
N TYR A 53 8.64 -3.43 -12.52
CA TYR A 53 9.60 -2.91 -11.56
C TYR A 53 8.98 -2.91 -10.15
N ILE A 54 9.73 -3.36 -9.16
CA ILE A 54 9.31 -3.34 -7.75
C ILE A 54 10.25 -2.39 -7.02
N VAL A 55 9.69 -1.34 -6.44
CA VAL A 55 10.46 -0.42 -5.60
C VAL A 55 10.48 -0.96 -4.18
N THR A 56 11.65 -1.38 -3.70
CA THR A 56 11.88 -1.97 -2.38
C THR A 56 12.61 -1.00 -1.45
N GLY A 57 12.50 -1.21 -0.15
CA GLY A 57 13.17 -0.41 0.88
C GLY A 57 13.28 -1.20 2.18
N TYR A 58 12.23 -1.23 2.97
CA TYR A 58 12.17 -2.02 4.20
C TYR A 58 12.29 -3.52 3.89
N MET A 59 13.24 -4.22 4.54
CA MET A 59 13.54 -5.65 4.33
C MET A 59 13.68 -6.02 2.85
N ALA A 60 14.38 -5.19 2.08
CA ALA A 60 14.48 -5.29 0.61
C ALA A 60 14.97 -6.67 0.14
N GLU A 61 15.84 -7.32 0.92
CA GLU A 61 16.42 -8.64 0.63
C GLU A 61 15.36 -9.75 0.54
N GLN A 62 14.21 -9.59 1.22
CA GLN A 62 13.13 -10.57 1.17
C GLN A 62 12.40 -10.60 -0.19
N PHE A 63 12.62 -9.60 -1.05
CA PHE A 63 12.04 -9.54 -2.39
C PHE A 63 12.92 -10.20 -3.47
N ASP A 64 14.17 -10.54 -3.17
CA ASP A 64 15.14 -10.99 -4.17
C ASP A 64 14.68 -12.21 -4.99
N TYR A 65 13.95 -13.13 -4.37
CA TYR A 65 13.44 -14.33 -5.05
C TYR A 65 12.46 -14.01 -6.20
N LEU A 66 11.84 -12.84 -6.19
CA LEU A 66 10.89 -12.42 -7.22
C LEU A 66 11.58 -12.21 -8.58
N LYS A 67 12.87 -11.84 -8.57
CA LYS A 67 13.68 -11.70 -9.80
C LYS A 67 13.75 -13.02 -10.57
N GLU A 68 14.09 -14.10 -9.89
CA GLU A 68 14.21 -15.42 -10.51
C GLU A 68 12.84 -16.03 -10.83
N LYS A 69 11.88 -15.86 -9.92
CA LYS A 69 10.57 -16.49 -10.04
C LYS A 69 9.66 -15.85 -11.11
N TYR A 70 9.76 -14.53 -11.30
CA TYR A 70 8.84 -13.77 -12.17
C TYR A 70 9.53 -12.90 -13.21
N GLY A 71 10.85 -12.80 -13.22
CA GLY A 71 11.59 -11.97 -14.17
C GLY A 71 11.40 -10.46 -13.92
N VAL A 72 11.06 -10.05 -12.71
CA VAL A 72 10.86 -8.64 -12.35
C VAL A 72 12.18 -7.93 -12.04
N CYS A 73 12.20 -6.61 -12.16
CA CYS A 73 13.34 -5.77 -11.79
C CYS A 73 13.09 -5.14 -10.41
N LEU A 74 14.08 -5.20 -9.52
CA LEU A 74 14.03 -4.52 -8.22
C LEU A 74 14.78 -3.18 -8.30
N ILE A 75 14.15 -2.13 -7.77
CA ILE A 75 14.74 -0.79 -7.61
C ILE A 75 14.77 -0.50 -6.11
N HIS A 76 15.96 -0.33 -5.54
CA HIS A 76 16.07 0.01 -4.12
C HIS A 76 15.82 1.50 -3.91
N ASN A 77 14.95 1.83 -2.96
CA ASN A 77 14.69 3.19 -2.49
C ASN A 77 15.45 3.44 -1.18
N PRO A 78 16.59 4.13 -1.19
CA PRO A 78 17.34 4.40 0.05
C PRO A 78 16.68 5.44 0.94
N PHE A 79 15.65 6.13 0.45
CA PHE A 79 14.97 7.21 1.15
C PHE A 79 13.70 6.78 1.88
N TYR A 80 13.40 5.50 1.95
CA TYR A 80 12.12 4.97 2.45
C TYR A 80 11.82 5.31 3.92
N LEU A 81 12.84 5.64 4.73
CA LEU A 81 12.67 6.10 6.11
C LEU A 81 12.63 7.62 6.24
N SER A 82 13.24 8.34 5.32
CA SER A 82 13.40 9.80 5.40
C SER A 82 12.43 10.57 4.51
N ARG A 83 11.71 9.88 3.64
CA ARG A 83 10.74 10.49 2.71
C ARG A 83 9.54 9.57 2.53
N ASN A 84 8.41 10.16 2.16
CA ASN A 84 7.19 9.43 1.85
C ASN A 84 7.27 8.76 0.45
N ASN A 85 6.15 8.20 -0.04
CA ASN A 85 6.08 7.42 -1.27
C ASN A 85 6.48 8.20 -2.55
N ASN A 86 6.54 9.54 -2.51
CA ASN A 86 7.11 10.34 -3.59
C ASN A 86 8.55 9.92 -3.92
N SER A 87 9.31 9.45 -2.93
CA SER A 87 10.66 8.94 -3.13
C SER A 87 10.68 7.63 -3.94
N SER A 88 9.63 6.81 -3.85
CA SER A 88 9.50 5.62 -4.69
C SER A 88 9.29 5.96 -6.16
N ILE A 89 8.49 7.00 -6.43
CA ILE A 89 8.37 7.55 -7.80
C ILE A 89 9.72 8.13 -8.27
N TRP A 90 10.42 8.86 -7.40
CA TRP A 90 11.71 9.45 -7.72
C TRP A 90 12.77 8.43 -8.16
N VAL A 91 12.93 7.34 -7.42
CA VAL A 91 13.91 6.29 -7.78
C VAL A 91 13.51 5.52 -9.04
N ALA A 92 12.22 5.39 -9.31
CA ALA A 92 11.69 4.73 -10.51
C ALA A 92 11.54 5.67 -11.74
N ARG A 93 11.82 6.98 -11.60
CA ARG A 93 11.50 8.01 -12.61
C ARG A 93 11.98 7.69 -14.03
N ASN A 94 13.11 7.00 -14.17
CA ASN A 94 13.71 6.70 -15.47
C ASN A 94 12.98 5.60 -16.25
N VAL A 95 12.09 4.84 -15.60
CA VAL A 95 11.31 3.76 -16.22
C VAL A 95 9.83 4.13 -16.39
N ILE A 96 9.38 5.22 -15.78
CA ILE A 96 7.98 5.65 -15.82
C ILE A 96 7.67 6.32 -17.19
N LYS A 97 6.69 5.74 -17.91
CA LYS A 97 6.18 6.18 -19.23
C LYS A 97 4.66 6.02 -19.26
N ASN A 98 4.12 5.17 -20.14
CA ASN A 98 2.73 4.66 -20.02
C ASN A 98 2.73 3.53 -18.99
N THR A 99 2.63 3.87 -17.71
CA THR A 99 3.01 3.00 -16.59
C THR A 99 1.86 2.82 -15.62
N TYR A 100 1.61 1.59 -15.19
CA TYR A 100 0.84 1.34 -13.98
C TYR A 100 1.67 1.66 -12.75
N ILE A 101 1.15 2.50 -11.85
CA ILE A 101 1.69 2.70 -10.50
C ILE A 101 0.78 1.97 -9.52
N CYS A 102 1.32 1.01 -8.80
CA CYS A 102 0.57 0.12 -7.92
C CYS A 102 1.11 0.20 -6.48
N SER A 103 0.22 0.13 -5.51
CA SER A 103 0.57 -0.17 -4.11
C SER A 103 0.66 -1.67 -3.93
N ALA A 104 1.72 -2.14 -3.27
CA ALA A 104 2.00 -3.57 -3.12
C ALA A 104 1.08 -4.30 -2.10
N ASP A 105 0.25 -3.56 -1.39
CA ASP A 105 -0.67 -4.04 -0.36
C ASP A 105 -2.13 -4.15 -0.82
N ASN A 106 -2.42 -3.82 -2.06
CA ASN A 106 -3.74 -4.04 -2.62
C ASN A 106 -3.96 -5.51 -3.00
N TYR A 107 -5.13 -6.03 -2.68
CA TYR A 107 -5.64 -7.32 -3.15
C TYR A 107 -6.74 -7.07 -4.19
N PHE A 108 -6.50 -7.50 -5.42
CA PHE A 108 -7.51 -7.45 -6.49
C PHE A 108 -8.19 -8.80 -6.63
N SER A 109 -9.52 -8.85 -6.38
CA SER A 109 -10.31 -10.07 -6.55
C SER A 109 -10.46 -10.46 -8.01
N ILE A 110 -10.53 -9.47 -8.90
CA ILE A 110 -10.50 -9.58 -10.35
C ILE A 110 -9.11 -9.16 -10.88
N ASN A 111 -8.83 -9.38 -12.16
CA ASN A 111 -7.67 -8.76 -12.80
C ASN A 111 -8.05 -7.36 -13.31
N PRO A 112 -7.57 -6.27 -12.69
CA PRO A 112 -7.95 -4.92 -13.08
C PRO A 112 -7.08 -4.35 -14.22
N PHE A 113 -6.03 -5.05 -14.61
CA PHE A 113 -5.04 -4.55 -15.57
C PHE A 113 -5.43 -4.84 -17.01
N GLU A 114 -5.17 -3.88 -17.87
CA GLU A 114 -5.42 -3.94 -19.30
C GLU A 114 -4.14 -3.59 -20.06
N LYS A 115 -3.90 -4.24 -21.22
CA LYS A 115 -2.73 -3.94 -22.06
C LYS A 115 -2.86 -2.61 -22.79
N GLU A 116 -4.09 -2.16 -23.03
CA GLU A 116 -4.39 -0.90 -23.70
C GLU A 116 -5.30 -0.05 -22.81
N VAL A 117 -4.92 1.20 -22.60
CA VAL A 117 -5.64 2.16 -21.75
C VAL A 117 -5.80 3.49 -22.48
N ASN A 118 -6.96 4.12 -22.34
CA ASN A 118 -7.27 5.34 -23.09
C ASN A 118 -6.75 6.62 -22.44
N ASP A 119 -6.89 6.73 -21.11
CA ASP A 119 -6.56 7.94 -20.34
C ASP A 119 -5.76 7.59 -19.07
N ALA A 120 -5.02 8.56 -18.56
CA ALA A 120 -4.50 8.46 -17.20
C ALA A 120 -5.65 8.41 -16.20
N TYR A 121 -5.58 7.53 -15.20
CA TYR A 121 -6.64 7.37 -14.21
C TYR A 121 -6.14 6.99 -12.83
N TYR A 122 -6.95 7.25 -11.83
CA TYR A 122 -6.87 6.67 -10.48
C TYR A 122 -8.03 5.67 -10.29
N ALA A 123 -7.77 4.49 -9.78
CA ALA A 123 -8.81 3.54 -9.40
C ALA A 123 -9.63 4.10 -8.23
N GLY A 124 -10.94 3.98 -8.32
CA GLY A 124 -11.84 4.44 -7.26
C GLY A 124 -12.93 3.43 -6.97
N VAL A 125 -13.28 3.36 -5.70
CA VAL A 125 -14.37 2.55 -5.19
C VAL A 125 -15.44 3.48 -4.59
N PHE A 126 -16.71 3.14 -4.78
CA PHE A 126 -17.81 3.96 -4.25
C PHE A 126 -18.21 3.50 -2.86
N THR A 127 -18.42 4.47 -1.95
CA THR A 127 -19.05 4.24 -0.65
C THR A 127 -20.40 4.93 -0.57
N ASP A 128 -21.42 4.22 -0.04
CA ASP A 128 -22.72 4.81 0.29
C ASP A 128 -22.71 5.49 1.67
N GLY A 129 -21.88 5.01 2.58
CA GLY A 129 -21.70 5.54 3.93
C GLY A 129 -20.57 6.54 4.05
N TYR A 130 -20.29 6.97 5.27
CA TYR A 130 -19.15 7.80 5.59
C TYR A 130 -17.84 7.01 5.45
N THR A 131 -16.82 7.68 4.91
CA THR A 131 -15.45 7.20 4.87
C THR A 131 -14.49 8.29 5.29
N GLU A 132 -13.33 7.93 5.84
CA GLU A 132 -12.21 8.84 6.13
C GLU A 132 -11.19 8.87 4.97
N GLU A 133 -11.45 8.12 3.90
CA GLU A 133 -10.57 8.02 2.74
C GLU A 133 -10.58 9.30 1.88
N TRP A 134 -9.69 9.36 0.91
CA TRP A 134 -9.56 10.47 -0.02
C TRP A 134 -10.63 10.40 -1.10
N CYS A 135 -11.68 11.22 -0.94
CA CYS A 135 -12.83 11.30 -1.82
C CYS A 135 -12.56 12.19 -3.02
N MET A 136 -12.87 11.68 -4.22
CA MET A 136 -12.66 12.34 -5.50
C MET A 136 -13.95 12.92 -6.05
N GLN A 137 -13.87 14.11 -6.65
CA GLN A 137 -14.93 14.69 -7.47
C GLN A 137 -14.46 14.82 -8.91
N GLU A 138 -15.35 14.54 -9.86
CA GLU A 138 -15.08 14.62 -11.29
C GLU A 138 -15.90 15.72 -11.98
N ASP A 139 -15.36 16.28 -13.06
CA ASP A 139 -16.10 17.17 -13.97
C ASP A 139 -16.96 16.37 -14.97
N ALA A 140 -17.65 17.09 -15.88
CA ALA A 140 -18.49 16.48 -16.90
C ALA A 140 -17.72 15.60 -17.89
N ASP A 141 -16.41 15.79 -18.03
CA ASP A 141 -15.51 15.00 -18.88
C ASP A 141 -14.91 13.81 -18.12
N GLY A 142 -15.22 13.67 -16.82
CA GLY A 142 -14.73 12.61 -15.93
C GLY A 142 -13.33 12.84 -15.37
N ASN A 143 -12.79 14.06 -15.50
CA ASN A 143 -11.51 14.38 -14.88
C ASN A 143 -11.67 14.68 -13.39
N ILE A 144 -10.73 14.19 -12.57
CA ILE A 144 -10.66 14.54 -11.17
C ILE A 144 -10.34 16.04 -11.04
N ILE A 145 -11.21 16.77 -10.37
CA ILE A 145 -11.11 18.24 -10.17
C ILE A 145 -10.89 18.64 -8.71
N SER A 146 -11.24 17.76 -7.78
CA SER A 146 -10.93 17.95 -6.37
C SER A 146 -10.78 16.60 -5.65
N VAL A 147 -10.01 16.62 -4.58
CA VAL A 147 -9.86 15.49 -3.66
C VAL A 147 -9.86 16.06 -2.24
N HIS A 148 -10.61 15.45 -1.35
CA HIS A 148 -10.70 15.84 0.07
C HIS A 148 -10.75 14.60 0.97
N VAL A 149 -10.30 14.75 2.19
CA VAL A 149 -10.35 13.67 3.19
C VAL A 149 -11.75 13.60 3.77
N GLY A 150 -12.31 12.40 3.79
CA GLY A 150 -13.63 12.11 4.34
C GLY A 150 -14.79 12.50 3.42
N GLY A 151 -15.88 11.74 3.47
CA GLY A 151 -17.07 12.01 2.69
C GLY A 151 -18.11 10.92 2.80
N GLU A 152 -19.28 11.18 2.23
CA GLU A 152 -20.38 10.22 2.06
C GLU A 152 -20.77 10.17 0.60
N LYS A 153 -21.30 9.03 0.14
CA LYS A 153 -21.77 8.82 -1.24
C LYS A 153 -20.76 9.30 -2.27
N SER A 154 -19.51 8.90 -2.08
CA SER A 154 -18.36 9.38 -2.85
C SER A 154 -17.53 8.26 -3.42
N TRP A 155 -16.87 8.55 -4.55
CA TRP A 155 -15.76 7.74 -5.05
C TRP A 155 -14.52 8.09 -4.27
N TYR A 156 -13.87 7.12 -3.63
CA TYR A 156 -12.61 7.34 -2.90
C TYR A 156 -11.45 6.62 -3.57
N MET A 157 -10.25 7.15 -3.38
CA MET A 157 -9.01 6.61 -3.92
C MET A 157 -8.70 5.26 -3.27
N LEU A 158 -8.72 4.18 -4.07
CA LEU A 158 -8.32 2.85 -3.63
C LEU A 158 -7.80 2.05 -4.81
N GLY A 159 -6.57 1.55 -4.72
CA GLY A 159 -6.01 0.67 -5.72
C GLY A 159 -4.87 1.28 -6.52
N HIS A 160 -4.80 0.94 -7.79
CA HIS A 160 -3.73 1.30 -8.71
C HIS A 160 -4.08 2.53 -9.56
N THR A 161 -3.05 3.11 -10.17
CA THR A 161 -3.22 4.17 -11.16
C THR A 161 -2.57 3.80 -12.47
N PHE A 162 -3.05 4.38 -13.57
CA PHE A 162 -2.35 4.36 -14.83
C PHE A 162 -1.91 5.78 -15.19
N TRP A 163 -0.63 5.94 -15.43
CA TRP A 163 -0.02 7.18 -15.89
C TRP A 163 0.27 7.10 -17.37
N SER A 164 -0.37 7.93 -18.17
CA SER A 164 0.03 8.10 -19.57
C SER A 164 1.41 8.78 -19.64
N GLU A 165 2.17 8.56 -20.69
CA GLU A 165 3.48 9.20 -20.89
C GLU A 165 3.38 10.73 -20.76
N ARG A 166 2.30 11.33 -21.26
CA ARG A 166 2.04 12.76 -21.12
C ARG A 166 1.89 13.16 -19.64
N PHE A 167 1.15 12.38 -18.87
CA PHE A 167 0.98 12.62 -17.43
C PHE A 167 2.32 12.42 -16.71
N SER A 168 2.99 11.31 -16.96
CA SER A 168 4.30 10.97 -16.38
C SER A 168 5.33 12.08 -16.57
N ASN A 169 5.47 12.57 -17.80
CA ASN A 169 6.41 13.65 -18.13
C ASN A 169 6.10 14.95 -17.37
N LYS A 170 4.82 15.29 -17.19
CA LYS A 170 4.41 16.48 -16.44
C LYS A 170 4.69 16.30 -14.94
N PHE A 171 4.24 15.16 -14.38
CA PHE A 171 4.41 14.87 -12.97
C PHE A 171 5.89 14.83 -12.57
N LEU A 172 6.71 14.12 -13.34
CA LEU A 172 8.16 14.01 -13.05
C LEU A 172 8.86 15.36 -13.10
N ARG A 173 8.51 16.26 -14.02
CA ARG A 173 9.06 17.63 -14.04
C ARG A 173 8.65 18.44 -12.80
N ILE A 174 7.42 18.25 -12.32
CA ILE A 174 6.96 18.90 -11.08
C ILE A 174 7.76 18.34 -9.89
N LEU A 175 7.82 17.01 -9.78
CA LEU A 175 8.56 16.35 -8.71
C LEU A 175 10.04 16.77 -8.72
N GLU A 176 10.70 16.81 -9.88
CA GLU A 176 12.10 17.20 -10.01
C GLU A 176 12.38 18.61 -9.47
N ARG A 177 11.47 19.55 -9.72
CA ARG A 177 11.60 20.95 -9.28
C ARG A 177 11.47 21.12 -7.76
N GLN A 178 10.72 20.25 -7.11
CA GLN A 178 10.41 20.41 -5.68
C GLN A 178 10.97 19.28 -4.81
N TYR A 179 11.64 18.28 -5.40
CA TYR A 179 12.09 17.11 -4.66
C TYR A 179 12.98 17.46 -3.47
N ASP A 180 13.92 18.39 -3.65
CA ASP A 180 14.87 18.77 -2.60
C ASP A 180 14.28 19.75 -1.56
N PHE A 181 13.05 20.22 -1.73
CA PHE A 181 12.41 21.07 -0.72
C PHE A 181 12.01 20.23 0.50
N PRO A 182 12.32 20.69 1.73
CA PRO A 182 12.02 19.95 2.95
C PRO A 182 10.54 19.54 3.06
N GLU A 183 9.63 20.45 2.68
CA GLU A 183 8.19 20.20 2.73
C GLU A 183 7.70 19.09 1.77
N THR A 184 8.49 18.75 0.77
CA THR A 184 8.19 17.65 -0.16
C THR A 184 8.52 16.27 0.44
N ALA A 185 9.41 16.22 1.43
CA ALA A 185 9.85 14.95 2.01
C ALA A 185 8.67 14.12 2.55
N ASP A 186 7.75 14.75 3.27
CA ASP A 186 6.63 14.08 3.91
C ASP A 186 5.40 13.91 3.00
N LYS A 187 5.40 14.51 1.80
CA LYS A 187 4.27 14.40 0.87
C LYS A 187 4.16 13.02 0.26
N LEU A 188 2.93 12.53 0.18
CA LEU A 188 2.58 11.46 -0.75
C LEU A 188 2.64 11.99 -2.20
N TRP A 189 2.91 11.13 -3.18
CA TRP A 189 2.83 11.55 -4.58
C TRP A 189 1.42 11.99 -4.98
N GLU A 190 0.41 11.44 -4.33
CA GLU A 190 -0.99 11.81 -4.47
C GLU A 190 -1.23 13.26 -4.04
N GLN A 191 -0.58 13.74 -2.97
CA GLN A 191 -0.67 15.13 -2.53
C GLN A 191 -0.05 16.07 -3.56
N ILE A 192 1.07 15.68 -4.17
CA ILE A 192 1.67 16.44 -5.27
C ILE A 192 0.72 16.49 -6.48
N PHE A 193 0.04 15.39 -6.81
CA PHE A 193 -0.98 15.35 -7.84
C PHE A 193 -2.14 16.31 -7.54
N ILE A 194 -2.65 16.28 -6.30
CA ILE A 194 -3.79 17.11 -5.85
C ILE A 194 -3.44 18.60 -5.91
N GLU A 195 -2.22 18.98 -5.55
CA GLU A 195 -1.73 20.36 -5.61
C GLU A 195 -1.65 20.90 -7.06
N HIS A 196 -1.69 20.02 -8.08
CA HIS A 196 -1.49 20.38 -9.49
C HIS A 196 -2.61 19.86 -10.39
N LEU A 197 -3.84 19.75 -9.89
CA LEU A 197 -5.02 19.29 -10.65
C LEU A 197 -5.35 20.17 -11.86
N ASP A 198 -4.86 21.40 -11.92
CA ASP A 198 -4.98 22.31 -13.06
C ASP A 198 -4.22 21.79 -14.30
N VAL A 199 -3.05 21.19 -14.11
CA VAL A 199 -2.16 20.69 -15.19
C VAL A 199 -2.06 19.17 -15.28
N LEU A 200 -2.26 18.46 -14.16
CA LEU A 200 -2.27 17.01 -14.09
C LEU A 200 -3.71 16.49 -14.15
N LYS A 201 -4.06 15.82 -15.24
CA LYS A 201 -5.42 15.31 -15.44
C LYS A 201 -5.42 13.78 -15.37
N MET A 202 -6.28 13.25 -14.51
CA MET A 202 -6.64 11.83 -14.39
C MET A 202 -8.14 11.68 -14.35
N LYS A 203 -8.64 10.55 -14.83
CA LYS A 203 -10.03 10.14 -14.67
C LYS A 203 -10.20 9.22 -13.45
N ILE A 204 -11.44 9.01 -13.02
CA ILE A 204 -11.75 7.96 -12.07
C ILE A 204 -12.03 6.66 -12.83
N LYS A 205 -11.23 5.62 -12.63
CA LYS A 205 -11.56 4.27 -13.07
C LYS A 205 -12.37 3.60 -11.98
N LYS A 206 -13.66 3.42 -12.24
CA LYS A 206 -14.66 2.98 -11.24
C LYS A 206 -14.67 1.47 -11.11
N TYR A 207 -14.52 0.98 -9.87
CA TYR A 207 -14.57 -0.44 -9.49
C TYR A 207 -15.66 -0.70 -8.47
N ALA A 208 -16.15 -1.94 -8.43
CA ALA A 208 -17.06 -2.36 -7.37
C ALA A 208 -16.31 -2.51 -6.03
N PRO A 209 -16.98 -2.34 -4.88
CA PRO A 209 -16.35 -2.53 -3.55
C PRO A 209 -15.76 -3.93 -3.33
N SER A 210 -16.22 -4.91 -4.10
CA SER A 210 -15.71 -6.30 -4.07
C SER A 210 -14.49 -6.54 -4.95
N ASP A 211 -14.02 -5.55 -5.71
CA ASP A 211 -12.96 -5.76 -6.69
C ASP A 211 -11.57 -5.44 -6.13
N ILE A 212 -11.48 -4.47 -5.24
CA ILE A 212 -10.22 -3.98 -4.66
C ILE A 212 -10.32 -3.94 -3.15
N TYR A 213 -9.33 -4.52 -2.48
CA TYR A 213 -9.19 -4.51 -1.02
C TYR A 213 -7.81 -4.03 -0.63
N GLU A 214 -7.76 -3.32 0.48
CA GLU A 214 -6.55 -2.96 1.20
C GLU A 214 -6.76 -3.27 2.68
N PHE A 215 -5.71 -3.69 3.35
CA PHE A 215 -5.76 -4.04 4.76
C PHE A 215 -4.70 -3.21 5.50
N ASP A 216 -5.12 -2.31 6.35
CA ASP A 216 -4.21 -1.51 7.16
C ASP A 216 -3.86 -2.17 8.48
N THR A 217 -4.73 -3.05 8.96
CA THR A 217 -4.60 -3.73 10.23
C THR A 217 -4.77 -5.24 10.10
N LEU A 218 -4.28 -5.98 11.09
CA LEU A 218 -4.53 -7.42 11.17
C LEU A 218 -6.01 -7.74 11.35
N ASP A 219 -6.77 -6.89 12.04
CA ASP A 219 -8.19 -7.13 12.28
C ASP A 219 -8.99 -7.02 10.97
N GLU A 220 -8.70 -6.06 10.11
CA GLU A 220 -9.28 -5.99 8.76
C GLU A 220 -8.91 -7.21 7.90
N LEU A 221 -7.65 -7.66 7.97
CA LEU A 221 -7.26 -8.89 7.27
C LEU A 221 -8.01 -10.11 7.80
N ARG A 222 -8.25 -10.22 9.12
CA ARG A 222 -9.02 -11.30 9.74
C ARG A 222 -10.49 -11.33 9.31
N GLU A 223 -11.08 -10.16 9.05
CA GLU A 223 -12.44 -10.06 8.49
C GLU A 223 -12.49 -10.60 7.07
N PHE A 224 -11.48 -10.28 6.26
CA PHE A 224 -11.42 -10.72 4.87
C PHE A 224 -10.95 -12.18 4.71
N ASP A 225 -9.94 -12.59 5.47
CA ASP A 225 -9.36 -13.94 5.45
C ASP A 225 -9.45 -14.58 6.85
N ALA A 226 -10.53 -15.33 7.08
CA ALA A 226 -10.82 -15.94 8.38
C ALA A 226 -9.71 -16.91 8.86
N SER A 227 -8.82 -17.40 7.98
CA SER A 227 -7.71 -18.26 8.37
C SER A 227 -6.73 -17.55 9.35
N TYR A 228 -6.67 -16.21 9.30
CA TYR A 228 -5.89 -15.38 10.21
C TYR A 228 -6.45 -15.30 11.63
N LYS A 229 -7.71 -15.72 11.87
CA LYS A 229 -8.27 -15.81 13.22
C LYS A 229 -7.65 -16.95 14.03
N SER A 230 -7.47 -18.10 13.40
CA SER A 230 -6.87 -19.27 14.06
C SER A 230 -5.34 -19.29 14.01
N ASN A 231 -4.74 -18.65 13.03
CA ASN A 231 -3.29 -18.60 12.83
C ASN A 231 -2.91 -17.29 12.13
N SER A 232 -2.42 -16.34 12.87
CA SER A 232 -1.95 -15.05 12.33
C SER A 232 -0.70 -15.16 11.45
N ARG A 233 -0.05 -16.31 11.45
CA ARG A 233 1.25 -16.56 10.79
C ARG A 233 2.38 -15.70 11.37
N SER A 234 2.17 -15.07 12.51
CA SER A 234 3.15 -14.30 13.27
C SER A 234 3.73 -15.15 14.40
N LEU A 235 5.04 -15.29 14.44
CA LEU A 235 5.74 -15.94 15.55
C LEU A 235 5.60 -15.13 16.83
N ILE A 236 5.58 -13.80 16.71
CA ILE A 236 5.41 -12.88 17.84
C ILE A 236 4.03 -13.09 18.48
N LEU A 237 2.93 -13.04 17.69
CA LEU A 237 1.58 -13.23 18.23
C LEU A 237 1.38 -14.61 18.82
N LYS A 238 1.91 -15.64 18.18
CA LYS A 238 1.89 -17.01 18.74
C LYS A 238 2.60 -17.10 20.09
N ASN A 239 3.75 -16.41 20.24
CA ASN A 239 4.47 -16.36 21.51
C ASN A 239 3.65 -15.61 22.58
N VAL A 240 3.08 -14.44 22.22
CA VAL A 240 2.22 -13.66 23.12
C VAL A 240 1.01 -14.47 23.58
N ALA A 241 0.31 -15.12 22.64
CA ALA A 241 -0.86 -15.96 22.93
C ALA A 241 -0.51 -17.09 23.91
N ASN A 242 0.59 -17.80 23.66
CA ASN A 242 1.07 -18.87 24.53
C ASN A 242 1.39 -18.37 25.96
N ARG A 243 2.04 -17.21 26.08
CA ARG A 243 2.44 -16.64 27.39
C ARG A 243 1.23 -16.16 28.19
N LEU A 244 0.21 -15.63 27.52
CA LEU A 244 -1.03 -15.16 28.15
C LEU A 244 -2.06 -16.30 28.31
N GLN A 245 -1.81 -17.49 27.75
CA GLN A 245 -2.73 -18.64 27.71
C GLN A 245 -4.08 -18.27 27.04
N VAL A 246 -4.01 -17.55 25.93
CA VAL A 246 -5.16 -17.13 25.10
C VAL A 246 -5.00 -17.66 23.66
N PHE A 247 -6.06 -17.61 22.85
CA PHE A 247 -5.94 -17.87 21.43
C PHE A 247 -5.43 -16.62 20.69
N GLU A 248 -4.77 -16.81 19.55
CA GLU A 248 -4.35 -15.67 18.71
C GLU A 248 -5.56 -14.81 18.28
N ALA A 249 -6.75 -15.39 18.16
CA ALA A 249 -7.99 -14.69 17.88
C ALA A 249 -8.44 -13.73 18.99
N ASP A 250 -8.03 -13.97 20.23
CA ASP A 250 -8.37 -13.12 21.38
C ASP A 250 -7.51 -11.87 21.48
N ILE A 251 -6.41 -11.81 20.68
CA ILE A 251 -5.50 -10.65 20.60
C ILE A 251 -6.04 -9.73 19.53
N MET A 252 -6.60 -8.60 19.94
CA MET A 252 -7.33 -7.65 19.09
C MET A 252 -6.87 -6.20 19.33
N GLU A 253 -7.37 -5.27 18.54
CA GLU A 253 -7.10 -3.83 18.67
C GLU A 253 -5.60 -3.52 18.71
N ILE A 254 -4.84 -4.18 17.84
CA ILE A 254 -3.39 -4.04 17.80
C ILE A 254 -3.02 -2.64 17.28
N LYS A 255 -2.23 -1.90 18.07
CA LYS A 255 -1.72 -0.57 17.71
C LYS A 255 -0.22 -0.51 17.89
N THR A 256 0.47 0.00 16.87
CA THR A 256 1.93 0.16 16.90
C THR A 256 2.38 1.17 17.96
N ILE A 257 3.36 0.80 18.76
CA ILE A 257 4.13 1.72 19.59
C ILE A 257 5.33 2.19 18.77
N LYS A 258 5.46 3.52 18.58
CA LYS A 258 6.57 4.13 17.85
C LYS A 258 7.63 4.66 18.81
N GLY A 259 8.89 4.47 18.48
CA GLY A 259 10.03 5.09 19.13
C GLY A 259 10.20 6.56 18.72
N ASN A 260 11.25 7.19 19.27
CA ASN A 260 11.58 8.60 18.99
C ASN A 260 11.94 8.87 17.52
N ASP A 261 12.42 7.86 16.80
CA ASP A 261 12.78 7.86 15.38
C ASP A 261 11.64 7.40 14.46
N THR A 262 10.40 7.32 15.00
CA THR A 262 9.21 6.80 14.32
C THR A 262 9.22 5.30 13.99
N ALA A 263 10.32 4.59 14.27
CA ALA A 263 10.38 3.14 14.11
C ALA A 263 9.41 2.43 15.07
N ALA A 264 8.85 1.32 14.62
CA ALA A 264 8.01 0.47 15.47
C ALA A 264 8.88 -0.25 16.50
N ILE A 265 8.68 0.06 17.79
CA ILE A 265 9.40 -0.57 18.91
C ILE A 265 8.58 -1.64 19.63
N GLY A 266 7.29 -1.73 19.31
CA GLY A 266 6.37 -2.67 19.92
C GLY A 266 4.94 -2.44 19.46
N PHE A 267 3.99 -3.02 20.17
CA PHE A 267 2.57 -2.81 19.92
C PHE A 267 1.75 -2.95 21.22
N GLU A 268 0.66 -2.21 21.28
CA GLU A 268 -0.41 -2.38 22.26
C GLU A 268 -1.47 -3.31 21.68
N PHE A 269 -2.18 -4.01 22.54
CA PHE A 269 -3.29 -4.88 22.15
C PHE A 269 -4.26 -5.12 23.31
N SER A 270 -5.46 -5.56 23.00
CA SER A 270 -6.41 -6.08 23.99
C SER A 270 -6.47 -7.61 23.91
N ALA A 271 -6.64 -8.26 25.08
CA ALA A 271 -6.90 -9.69 25.19
C ALA A 271 -7.75 -9.98 26.41
N LEU A 272 -8.88 -10.68 26.24
CA LEU A 272 -9.81 -11.07 27.32
C LEU A 272 -10.23 -9.90 28.25
N GLY A 273 -10.46 -8.71 27.66
CA GLY A 273 -10.90 -7.52 28.37
C GLY A 273 -9.78 -6.73 29.08
N ASN A 274 -8.53 -7.14 28.96
CA ASN A 274 -7.38 -6.43 29.50
C ASN A 274 -6.55 -5.83 28.37
N ARG A 275 -5.84 -4.75 28.65
CA ARG A 275 -4.90 -4.10 27.74
C ARG A 275 -3.46 -4.45 28.09
N TYR A 276 -2.65 -4.64 27.05
CA TYR A 276 -1.24 -5.02 27.16
C TYR A 276 -0.40 -4.24 26.17
N SER A 277 0.90 -4.12 26.48
CA SER A 277 1.93 -3.72 25.53
C SER A 277 2.96 -4.82 25.38
N TYR A 278 3.51 -4.96 24.17
CA TYR A 278 4.63 -5.85 23.85
C TYR A 278 5.75 -5.03 23.21
N TYR A 279 6.98 -5.22 23.67
CA TYR A 279 8.17 -4.55 23.14
C TYR A 279 9.06 -5.55 22.41
N TYR A 280 9.48 -5.21 21.20
CA TYR A 280 10.24 -6.14 20.33
C TYR A 280 11.62 -6.48 20.89
N GLU A 281 12.35 -5.49 21.44
CA GLU A 281 13.71 -5.67 21.94
C GLU A 281 13.73 -6.54 23.21
N SER A 282 12.98 -6.15 24.23
CA SER A 282 12.92 -6.87 25.50
C SER A 282 12.07 -8.14 25.45
N LYS A 283 11.16 -8.25 24.46
CA LYS A 283 10.14 -9.30 24.36
C LYS A 283 9.23 -9.37 25.59
N GLU A 284 9.10 -8.27 26.33
CA GLU A 284 8.25 -8.18 27.50
C GLU A 284 6.80 -7.90 27.12
N ILE A 285 5.89 -8.51 27.91
CA ILE A 285 4.46 -8.20 27.90
C ILE A 285 4.16 -7.47 29.21
N MET A 286 3.61 -6.27 29.10
CA MET A 286 3.23 -5.46 30.25
C MET A 286 1.72 -5.25 30.27
N SER A 287 1.07 -5.48 31.40
CA SER A 287 -0.34 -5.13 31.58
C SER A 287 -0.46 -3.61 31.72
N MET A 288 -1.36 -3.03 30.95
CA MET A 288 -1.71 -1.60 31.04
C MET A 288 -2.91 -1.47 31.98
N LYS A 289 -2.84 -0.55 32.91
CA LYS A 289 -3.91 -0.29 33.90
C LYS A 289 -5.03 0.54 33.30
#